data_09dfe8f5ad1af43fd96dde6dd67308b3
#
_entry.id   09dfe8f5ad1af43fd96dde6dd67308b3
#
_cell.length_a   1.000
_cell.length_b   1.000
_cell.length_c   1.000
_cell.angle_alpha   90.00
_cell.angle_beta   90.00
_cell.angle_gamma   90.00
#
_symmetry.space_group_name_H-M   'P 1'
#
loop_
_entity.id
_entity.type
_entity.pdbx_description
1 polymer ?
#
loop_
_entity_poly.entity_id
_entity_poly.type
_entity_poly.pdbx_seq_one_letter_code
_entity_poly.pdbx_strand_id
1 'polypeptide(L)'
;MKDWDDIVRALEATPRPALATERRLTTPKHYAYLKISEGCNWKCGYCAIPLIRGPHASVPMETLLEEGRKLAAGGVRELIVIAQDTTYYGLDLYGKRRLAELLEALCRIDGIRWIRLHYAYPTAFPDEVIEVMAREPKICKYLDIPFQHISDDQLAAMHRRHTKAQAYELIDKLRQAIPDLALRTTLLVGYPGETEADFEELLEFVRTVRFERLGVFPYSEEEGTYSARNLPDDVPEEVKQSRVERVMALQNEISLENNRARIGQLERVIIDSRQGDFYVGRSQYDSPEVDQEILIPAAGRRLIRGCFYQVRITAAEDYDLYGELETK
;
A
#
# COMPACT_ATOMS: atom_id res chain seq x y z
N MET A 1 4.08 -16.89 18.70
CA MET A 1 2.63 -16.70 18.96
C MET A 1 2.07 -18.09 19.20
N LYS A 2 1.30 -18.31 20.26
CA LYS A 2 0.64 -19.61 20.45
C LYS A 2 -0.33 -19.82 19.29
N ASP A 3 -0.33 -21.01 18.72
CA ASP A 3 -1.27 -21.41 17.69
C ASP A 3 -2.70 -21.20 18.22
N TRP A 4 -3.64 -20.80 17.36
CA TRP A 4 -5.04 -20.65 17.73
C TRP A 4 -5.61 -21.94 18.31
N ASP A 5 -5.18 -23.08 17.80
CA ASP A 5 -5.54 -24.40 18.31
C ASP A 5 -5.09 -24.64 19.76
N ASP A 6 -3.94 -24.08 20.18
CA ASP A 6 -3.47 -24.15 21.55
C ASP A 6 -4.35 -23.32 22.50
N ILE A 7 -4.85 -22.17 22.03
CA ILE A 7 -5.77 -21.32 22.78
C ILE A 7 -7.11 -22.04 22.95
N VAL A 8 -7.63 -22.63 21.88
CA VAL A 8 -8.91 -23.35 21.88
C VAL A 8 -8.84 -24.59 22.79
N ARG A 9 -7.71 -25.34 22.76
CA ARG A 9 -7.47 -26.48 23.68
C ARG A 9 -7.37 -26.02 25.13
N ALA A 10 -6.73 -24.88 25.38
CA ALA A 10 -6.63 -24.32 26.74
C ALA A 10 -7.98 -23.87 27.29
N LEU A 11 -8.97 -23.61 26.45
CA LEU A 11 -10.34 -23.27 26.82
C LEU A 11 -11.28 -24.50 26.86
N GLU A 12 -10.72 -25.72 26.74
CA GLU A 12 -11.47 -27.00 26.69
C GLU A 12 -12.56 -27.02 25.60
N ALA A 13 -12.43 -26.19 24.58
CA ALA A 13 -13.33 -26.14 23.44
C ALA A 13 -12.85 -27.10 22.35
N THR A 14 -13.75 -27.89 21.77
CA THR A 14 -13.42 -28.73 20.61
C THR A 14 -13.37 -27.88 19.35
N PRO A 15 -12.23 -27.78 18.65
CA PRO A 15 -12.17 -27.05 17.39
C PRO A 15 -13.19 -27.64 16.41
N ARG A 16 -14.04 -26.80 15.83
CA ARG A 16 -14.89 -27.22 14.71
C ARG A 16 -14.05 -27.13 13.44
N PRO A 17 -13.73 -28.23 12.74
CA PRO A 17 -12.87 -28.20 11.54
C PRO A 17 -13.35 -27.20 10.47
N ALA A 18 -14.66 -26.98 10.39
CA ALA A 18 -15.27 -26.02 9.46
C ALA A 18 -15.05 -24.55 9.83
N LEU A 19 -14.85 -24.23 11.12
CA LEU A 19 -14.63 -22.84 11.57
C LEU A 19 -13.20 -22.34 11.32
N ALA A 20 -12.22 -23.25 11.26
CA ALA A 20 -10.82 -22.90 10.97
C ALA A 20 -10.63 -22.39 9.51
N THR A 21 -11.59 -22.63 8.63
CA THR A 21 -11.53 -22.25 7.21
C THR A 21 -12.48 -21.10 6.83
N GLU A 22 -13.37 -20.68 7.73
CA GLU A 22 -14.32 -19.57 7.47
C GLU A 22 -13.76 -18.24 8.00
N ARG A 23 -13.09 -17.52 7.12
CA ARG A 23 -12.67 -16.16 7.40
C ARG A 23 -13.89 -15.24 7.47
N ARG A 24 -14.12 -14.61 8.62
CA ARG A 24 -15.11 -13.53 8.74
C ARG A 24 -14.50 -12.22 8.20
N LEU A 25 -15.09 -11.70 7.14
CA LEU A 25 -14.69 -10.39 6.61
C LEU A 25 -15.23 -9.28 7.51
N THR A 26 -14.33 -8.35 7.88
CA THR A 26 -14.66 -7.09 8.57
C THR A 26 -14.74 -5.92 7.59
N THR A 27 -14.19 -6.10 6.38
CA THR A 27 -14.27 -5.14 5.29
C THR A 27 -15.67 -5.13 4.65
N PRO A 28 -16.03 -4.09 3.91
CA PRO A 28 -17.15 -4.13 2.98
C PRO A 28 -17.06 -5.32 2.02
N LYS A 29 -18.23 -5.83 1.59
CA LYS A 29 -18.31 -7.07 0.79
C LYS A 29 -17.60 -7.02 -0.56
N HIS A 30 -17.29 -5.85 -1.10
CA HIS A 30 -16.76 -5.70 -2.45
C HIS A 30 -15.24 -5.67 -2.54
N TYR A 31 -14.53 -5.51 -1.42
CA TYR A 31 -13.08 -5.68 -1.36
C TYR A 31 -12.64 -6.51 -0.16
N ALA A 32 -11.49 -7.14 -0.27
CA ALA A 32 -10.88 -7.89 0.82
C ALA A 32 -9.35 -7.83 0.75
N TYR A 33 -8.71 -7.82 1.91
CA TYR A 33 -7.26 -7.98 2.00
C TYR A 33 -6.90 -9.46 1.86
N LEU A 34 -5.97 -9.77 0.95
CA LEU A 34 -5.38 -11.09 0.79
C LEU A 34 -3.95 -11.05 1.35
N LYS A 35 -3.76 -11.63 2.52
CA LYS A 35 -2.47 -11.68 3.20
C LYS A 35 -1.66 -12.84 2.67
N ILE A 36 -0.57 -12.55 1.94
CA ILE A 36 0.22 -13.55 1.23
C ILE A 36 1.40 -14.10 2.04
N SER A 37 1.80 -13.40 3.10
CA SER A 37 2.84 -13.83 4.03
C SER A 37 2.72 -13.13 5.38
N GLU A 38 3.42 -13.65 6.39
CA GLU A 38 3.55 -13.07 7.73
C GLU A 38 5.02 -12.91 8.07
N GLY A 39 5.36 -11.90 8.92
CA GLY A 39 6.73 -11.67 9.35
C GLY A 39 7.61 -10.99 8.32
N CYS A 40 8.85 -10.65 8.72
CA CYS A 40 9.77 -9.91 7.87
C CYS A 40 11.24 -10.27 8.19
N ASN A 41 12.05 -10.48 7.15
CA ASN A 41 13.48 -10.77 7.28
C ASN A 41 14.38 -9.52 7.17
N TRP A 42 13.81 -8.37 6.82
CA TRP A 42 14.51 -7.09 6.86
C TRP A 42 14.74 -6.68 8.31
N LYS A 43 15.93 -6.17 8.58
CA LYS A 43 16.34 -5.74 9.92
C LYS A 43 16.45 -4.22 9.97
N CYS A 44 15.41 -3.52 9.51
CA CYS A 44 15.36 -2.06 9.59
C CYS A 44 15.50 -1.61 11.04
N GLY A 45 16.39 -0.62 11.30
CA GLY A 45 16.79 -0.24 12.65
C GLY A 45 15.65 0.21 13.56
N TYR A 46 14.64 0.84 13.01
CA TYR A 46 13.47 1.38 13.71
C TYR A 46 12.31 0.37 13.88
N CYS A 47 12.38 -0.81 13.26
CA CYS A 47 11.21 -1.65 13.06
C CYS A 47 11.13 -2.81 14.04
N ALA A 48 10.03 -2.89 14.80
CA ALA A 48 9.75 -3.97 15.74
C ALA A 48 9.08 -5.20 15.09
N ILE A 49 8.69 -5.16 13.81
CA ILE A 49 7.97 -6.25 13.15
C ILE A 49 8.67 -7.61 13.26
N PRO A 50 9.98 -7.76 13.04
CA PRO A 50 10.64 -9.04 13.22
C PRO A 50 10.55 -9.62 14.64
N LEU A 51 10.44 -8.75 15.66
CA LEU A 51 10.28 -9.14 17.06
C LEU A 51 8.84 -9.58 17.37
N ILE A 52 7.85 -8.91 16.73
CA ILE A 52 6.41 -9.13 16.99
C ILE A 52 5.88 -10.30 16.16
N ARG A 53 6.28 -10.38 14.86
CA ARG A 53 5.72 -11.30 13.86
C ARG A 53 6.67 -12.43 13.48
N GLY A 54 7.94 -12.35 13.88
CA GLY A 54 8.96 -13.32 13.53
C GLY A 54 9.48 -13.23 12.09
N PRO A 55 10.18 -14.27 11.62
CA PRO A 55 10.70 -14.32 10.27
C PRO A 55 9.59 -14.41 9.23
N HIS A 56 9.93 -14.02 7.99
CA HIS A 56 9.00 -14.11 6.86
C HIS A 56 8.57 -15.57 6.60
N ALA A 57 7.27 -15.76 6.50
CA ALA A 57 6.63 -17.04 6.18
C ALA A 57 5.54 -16.83 5.13
N SER A 58 5.78 -17.33 3.91
CA SER A 58 4.82 -17.25 2.80
C SER A 58 3.68 -18.24 2.96
N VAL A 59 2.49 -17.85 2.54
CA VAL A 59 1.35 -18.75 2.40
C VAL A 59 1.47 -19.49 1.06
N PRO A 60 1.25 -20.81 0.96
CA PRO A 60 1.29 -21.53 -0.30
C PRO A 60 0.37 -20.92 -1.36
N MET A 61 0.83 -20.87 -2.62
CA MET A 61 0.09 -20.22 -3.71
C MET A 61 -1.29 -20.83 -3.91
N GLU A 62 -1.39 -22.15 -3.83
CA GLU A 62 -2.66 -22.88 -3.99
C GLU A 62 -3.70 -22.47 -2.97
N THR A 63 -3.26 -22.27 -1.71
CA THR A 63 -4.11 -21.79 -0.59
C THR A 63 -4.61 -20.38 -0.87
N LEU A 64 -3.73 -19.47 -1.34
CA LEU A 64 -4.10 -18.10 -1.69
C LEU A 64 -5.09 -18.04 -2.85
N LEU A 65 -4.90 -18.89 -3.86
CA LEU A 65 -5.80 -18.97 -5.00
C LEU A 65 -7.18 -19.54 -4.60
N GLU A 66 -7.21 -20.52 -3.71
CA GLU A 66 -8.47 -21.03 -3.16
C GLU A 66 -9.20 -19.95 -2.34
N GLU A 67 -8.48 -19.24 -1.46
CA GLU A 67 -9.04 -18.10 -0.71
C GLU A 67 -9.57 -17.03 -1.67
N GLY A 68 -8.79 -16.65 -2.69
CA GLY A 68 -9.20 -15.67 -3.69
C GLY A 68 -10.49 -16.07 -4.43
N ARG A 69 -10.65 -17.37 -4.79
CA ARG A 69 -11.88 -17.87 -5.40
C ARG A 69 -13.07 -17.82 -4.43
N LYS A 70 -12.87 -18.19 -3.17
CA LYS A 70 -13.92 -18.10 -2.12
C LYS A 70 -14.36 -16.65 -1.92
N LEU A 71 -13.43 -15.70 -1.86
CA LEU A 71 -13.71 -14.28 -1.74
C LEU A 71 -14.51 -13.77 -2.95
N ALA A 72 -14.10 -14.13 -4.18
CA ALA A 72 -14.80 -13.78 -5.41
C ALA A 72 -16.24 -14.33 -5.45
N ALA A 73 -16.42 -15.59 -5.06
CA ALA A 73 -17.76 -16.21 -4.95
C ALA A 73 -18.63 -15.52 -3.89
N GLY A 74 -18.01 -14.98 -2.81
CA GLY A 74 -18.68 -14.16 -1.79
C GLY A 74 -19.04 -12.73 -2.25
N GLY A 75 -18.66 -12.33 -3.47
CA GLY A 75 -18.97 -11.02 -4.05
C GLY A 75 -17.85 -9.99 -4.00
N VAL A 76 -16.65 -10.36 -3.53
CA VAL A 76 -15.46 -9.50 -3.58
C VAL A 76 -15.10 -9.20 -5.03
N ARG A 77 -14.84 -7.94 -5.32
CA ARG A 77 -14.45 -7.40 -6.64
C ARG A 77 -13.02 -6.92 -6.69
N GLU A 78 -12.49 -6.48 -5.56
CA GLU A 78 -11.12 -6.02 -5.42
C GLU A 78 -10.39 -6.86 -4.36
N LEU A 79 -9.22 -7.43 -4.74
CA LEU A 79 -8.29 -8.05 -3.81
C LEU A 79 -7.15 -7.07 -3.53
N ILE A 80 -6.90 -6.79 -2.26
CA ILE A 80 -5.76 -6.00 -1.80
C ILE A 80 -4.72 -6.96 -1.26
N VAL A 81 -3.66 -7.15 -2.02
CA VAL A 81 -2.56 -8.07 -1.69
C VAL A 81 -1.63 -7.39 -0.70
N ILE A 82 -1.49 -7.98 0.48
CA ILE A 82 -0.71 -7.44 1.60
C ILE A 82 0.27 -8.44 2.19
N ALA A 83 1.36 -7.90 2.72
CA ALA A 83 2.34 -8.56 3.58
C ALA A 83 3.11 -7.47 4.35
N GLN A 84 4.12 -7.82 5.13
CA GLN A 84 5.12 -6.86 5.61
C GLN A 84 6.12 -6.47 4.50
N ASP A 85 6.36 -7.39 3.58
CA ASP A 85 7.03 -7.17 2.30
C ASP A 85 6.48 -8.16 1.28
N THR A 86 5.70 -7.66 0.32
CA THR A 86 5.11 -8.50 -0.73
C THR A 86 6.13 -8.98 -1.75
N THR A 87 7.22 -8.22 -1.97
CA THR A 87 8.26 -8.59 -2.96
C THR A 87 9.08 -9.80 -2.55
N TYR A 88 9.08 -10.16 -1.25
CA TYR A 88 9.80 -11.32 -0.72
C TYR A 88 9.02 -12.64 -0.91
N TYR A 89 7.74 -12.58 -1.30
CA TYR A 89 6.87 -13.73 -1.41
C TYR A 89 7.47 -14.90 -2.20
N GLY A 90 7.41 -16.07 -1.60
CA GLY A 90 7.81 -17.34 -2.19
C GLY A 90 9.28 -17.72 -2.02
N LEU A 91 10.14 -16.77 -1.60
CA LEU A 91 11.57 -17.05 -1.47
C LEU A 91 11.87 -18.12 -0.42
N ASP A 92 11.12 -18.15 0.68
CA ASP A 92 11.20 -19.14 1.76
C ASP A 92 10.62 -20.50 1.37
N LEU A 93 9.49 -20.54 0.65
CA LEU A 93 8.81 -21.77 0.28
C LEU A 93 9.36 -22.43 -0.98
N TYR A 94 9.79 -21.63 -1.98
CA TYR A 94 10.09 -22.13 -3.32
C TYR A 94 11.54 -21.86 -3.73
N GLY A 95 12.34 -21.24 -2.86
CA GLY A 95 13.73 -20.86 -3.16
C GLY A 95 13.87 -19.71 -4.18
N LYS A 96 12.77 -19.12 -4.64
CA LYS A 96 12.71 -17.96 -5.55
C LYS A 96 11.51 -17.09 -5.26
N ARG A 97 11.58 -15.81 -5.63
CA ARG A 97 10.44 -14.90 -5.56
C ARG A 97 9.38 -15.30 -6.58
N ARG A 98 8.12 -15.32 -6.17
CA ARG A 98 6.99 -15.77 -6.99
C ARG A 98 5.79 -14.81 -6.97
N LEU A 99 6.02 -13.55 -6.60
CA LEU A 99 4.93 -12.56 -6.56
C LEU A 99 4.31 -12.34 -7.93
N ALA A 100 5.11 -12.23 -8.99
CA ALA A 100 4.61 -12.07 -10.37
C ALA A 100 3.69 -13.24 -10.78
N GLU A 101 4.14 -14.48 -10.55
CA GLU A 101 3.36 -15.68 -10.84
C GLU A 101 2.03 -15.71 -10.05
N LEU A 102 2.06 -15.29 -8.77
CA LEU A 102 0.86 -15.20 -7.94
C LEU A 102 -0.12 -14.14 -8.49
N LEU A 103 0.36 -12.95 -8.82
CA LEU A 103 -0.47 -11.88 -9.38
C LEU A 103 -1.15 -12.30 -10.69
N GLU A 104 -0.41 -12.94 -11.60
CA GLU A 104 -0.99 -13.49 -12.84
C GLU A 104 -2.07 -14.53 -12.55
N ALA A 105 -1.83 -15.44 -11.60
CA ALA A 105 -2.79 -16.47 -11.24
C ALA A 105 -4.06 -15.87 -10.60
N LEU A 106 -3.92 -14.83 -9.75
CA LEU A 106 -5.04 -14.09 -9.17
C LEU A 106 -5.86 -13.36 -10.25
N CYS A 107 -5.20 -12.82 -11.30
CA CYS A 107 -5.88 -12.19 -12.43
C CYS A 107 -6.83 -13.14 -13.19
N ARG A 108 -6.58 -14.45 -13.15
CA ARG A 108 -7.42 -15.47 -13.79
C ARG A 108 -8.67 -15.82 -12.99
N ILE A 109 -8.82 -15.32 -11.76
CA ILE A 109 -10.00 -15.59 -10.94
C ILE A 109 -11.19 -14.81 -11.50
N ASP A 110 -12.27 -15.55 -11.82
CA ASP A 110 -13.52 -14.95 -12.23
C ASP A 110 -14.16 -14.18 -11.07
N GLY A 111 -14.80 -13.04 -11.40
CA GLY A 111 -15.42 -12.17 -10.40
C GLY A 111 -14.50 -11.09 -9.84
N ILE A 112 -13.18 -11.34 -9.72
CA ILE A 112 -12.21 -10.31 -9.37
C ILE A 112 -12.01 -9.35 -10.56
N ARG A 113 -12.07 -8.06 -10.27
CA ARG A 113 -11.97 -6.96 -11.24
C ARG A 113 -10.77 -6.08 -11.01
N TRP A 114 -10.31 -5.97 -9.75
CA TRP A 114 -9.11 -5.24 -9.34
C TRP A 114 -8.25 -6.08 -8.39
N ILE A 115 -6.95 -5.96 -8.56
CA ILE A 115 -5.91 -6.46 -7.67
C ILE A 115 -5.00 -5.29 -7.37
N ARG A 116 -4.88 -4.94 -6.09
CA ARG A 116 -4.03 -3.84 -5.62
C ARG A 116 -2.88 -4.41 -4.83
N LEU A 117 -1.66 -3.92 -5.09
CA LEU A 117 -0.45 -4.36 -4.41
C LEU A 117 0.01 -3.31 -3.39
N HIS A 118 0.20 -3.73 -2.15
CA HIS A 118 0.71 -2.91 -1.06
C HIS A 118 2.04 -3.43 -0.51
N TYR A 119 2.75 -2.55 0.19
CA TYR A 119 3.94 -2.87 1.01
C TYR A 119 5.04 -3.59 0.23
N ALA A 120 5.46 -2.98 -0.86
CA ALA A 120 6.62 -3.44 -1.61
C ALA A 120 7.91 -2.87 -1.02
N TYR A 121 8.97 -3.68 -0.95
CA TYR A 121 10.27 -3.20 -0.50
C TYR A 121 11.12 -2.76 -1.71
N PRO A 122 11.82 -1.59 -1.65
CA PRO A 122 12.49 -1.05 -2.83
C PRO A 122 13.73 -1.85 -3.27
N THR A 123 14.39 -2.57 -2.35
CA THR A 123 15.63 -3.28 -2.66
C THR A 123 15.38 -4.52 -3.53
N ALA A 124 16.08 -4.61 -4.64
CA ALA A 124 15.98 -5.72 -5.57
C ALA A 124 14.51 -6.02 -5.95
N PHE A 125 13.76 -4.97 -6.28
CA PHE A 125 12.38 -5.10 -6.73
C PHE A 125 12.34 -5.97 -8.00
N PRO A 126 11.49 -7.02 -8.06
CA PRO A 126 11.49 -7.96 -9.19
C PRO A 126 10.95 -7.30 -10.48
N ASP A 127 11.72 -7.38 -11.55
CA ASP A 127 11.33 -6.84 -12.86
C ASP A 127 10.06 -7.50 -13.40
N GLU A 128 9.90 -8.78 -13.16
CA GLU A 128 8.73 -9.55 -13.57
C GLU A 128 7.44 -9.01 -12.93
N VAL A 129 7.53 -8.41 -11.74
CA VAL A 129 6.37 -7.76 -11.11
C VAL A 129 6.00 -6.48 -11.86
N ILE A 130 6.99 -5.68 -12.30
CA ILE A 130 6.76 -4.48 -13.12
C ILE A 130 6.08 -4.86 -14.42
N GLU A 131 6.58 -5.90 -15.11
CA GLU A 131 6.03 -6.39 -16.37
C GLU A 131 4.58 -6.87 -16.22
N VAL A 132 4.29 -7.63 -15.17
CA VAL A 132 2.92 -8.12 -14.90
C VAL A 132 1.99 -6.95 -14.58
N MET A 133 2.42 -5.99 -13.76
CA MET A 133 1.63 -4.80 -13.44
C MET A 133 1.35 -3.95 -14.70
N ALA A 134 2.31 -3.81 -15.59
CA ALA A 134 2.13 -3.07 -16.84
C ALA A 134 1.10 -3.75 -17.76
N ARG A 135 1.20 -5.07 -17.92
CA ARG A 135 0.43 -5.87 -18.87
C ARG A 135 -0.99 -6.18 -18.42
N GLU A 136 -1.18 -6.50 -17.14
CA GLU A 136 -2.45 -7.02 -16.63
C GLU A 136 -3.45 -5.89 -16.30
N PRO A 137 -4.60 -5.82 -16.97
CA PRO A 137 -5.57 -4.72 -16.76
C PRO A 137 -6.37 -4.84 -15.46
N LYS A 138 -6.34 -5.99 -14.79
CA LYS A 138 -6.94 -6.17 -13.47
C LYS A 138 -6.05 -5.67 -12.35
N ILE A 139 -4.74 -5.50 -12.58
CA ILE A 139 -3.84 -4.94 -11.58
C ILE A 139 -3.95 -3.43 -11.62
N CYS A 140 -4.33 -2.84 -10.50
CA CYS A 140 -4.40 -1.40 -10.32
C CYS A 140 -3.03 -0.77 -10.60
N LYS A 141 -3.01 0.34 -11.32
CA LYS A 141 -1.79 1.11 -11.54
C LYS A 141 -1.46 1.93 -10.30
N TYR A 142 -1.19 1.20 -9.24
CA TYR A 142 -0.94 1.69 -7.89
C TYR A 142 0.11 0.81 -7.23
N LEU A 143 1.13 1.41 -6.63
CA LEU A 143 2.17 0.68 -5.93
C LEU A 143 2.63 1.46 -4.69
N ASP A 144 2.58 0.80 -3.54
CA ASP A 144 3.01 1.35 -2.26
C ASP A 144 4.43 0.85 -1.92
N ILE A 145 5.40 1.76 -1.98
CA ILE A 145 6.83 1.52 -1.69
C ILE A 145 7.29 2.49 -0.61
N PRO A 146 7.39 2.08 0.66
CA PRO A 146 7.92 2.91 1.72
C PRO A 146 9.45 3.10 1.55
N PHE A 147 9.88 4.23 0.98
CA PHE A 147 11.32 4.55 0.88
C PHE A 147 11.92 4.93 2.22
N GLN A 148 11.14 5.51 3.11
CA GLN A 148 11.47 6.00 4.46
C GLN A 148 12.33 7.26 4.44
N HIS A 149 13.44 7.27 3.74
CA HIS A 149 14.34 8.40 3.56
C HIS A 149 15.03 8.33 2.19
N ILE A 150 15.88 9.36 1.89
CA ILE A 150 16.66 9.39 0.63
C ILE A 150 18.15 9.67 0.85
N SER A 151 18.54 10.30 1.96
CA SER A 151 19.96 10.46 2.31
C SER A 151 20.60 9.09 2.52
N ASP A 152 21.73 8.84 1.88
CA ASP A 152 22.45 7.56 1.99
C ASP A 152 22.93 7.31 3.42
N ASP A 153 23.30 8.36 4.16
CA ASP A 153 23.71 8.25 5.57
C ASP A 153 22.50 7.80 6.44
N GLN A 154 21.32 8.39 6.24
CA GLN A 154 20.11 8.01 6.96
C GLN A 154 19.63 6.62 6.55
N LEU A 155 19.65 6.27 5.27
CA LEU A 155 19.31 4.94 4.80
C LEU A 155 20.23 3.86 5.41
N ALA A 156 21.52 4.14 5.51
CA ALA A 156 22.49 3.25 6.16
C ALA A 156 22.23 3.11 7.67
N ALA A 157 21.98 4.22 8.38
CA ALA A 157 21.64 4.23 9.80
C ALA A 157 20.33 3.49 10.10
N MET A 158 19.33 3.62 9.23
CA MET A 158 18.07 2.89 9.27
C MET A 158 18.19 1.41 8.87
N HIS A 159 19.36 0.94 8.49
CA HIS A 159 19.59 -0.40 7.93
C HIS A 159 18.75 -0.70 6.69
N ARG A 160 18.45 0.32 5.88
CA ARG A 160 17.84 0.14 4.57
C ARG A 160 18.87 -0.42 3.60
N ARG A 161 18.44 -1.28 2.68
CA ARG A 161 19.33 -2.03 1.80
C ARG A 161 19.41 -1.42 0.39
N HIS A 162 19.03 -0.16 0.24
CA HIS A 162 19.11 0.57 -1.02
C HIS A 162 19.80 1.92 -0.78
N THR A 163 20.34 2.48 -1.84
CA THR A 163 20.91 3.82 -1.88
C THR A 163 19.96 4.81 -2.55
N LYS A 164 20.26 6.12 -2.42
CA LYS A 164 19.59 7.20 -3.17
C LYS A 164 19.54 6.90 -4.67
N ALA A 165 20.67 6.52 -5.27
CA ALA A 165 20.76 6.23 -6.69
C ALA A 165 19.82 5.09 -7.10
N GLN A 166 19.78 4.01 -6.32
CA GLN A 166 18.90 2.86 -6.57
C GLN A 166 17.42 3.21 -6.39
N ALA A 167 17.08 4.12 -5.47
CA ALA A 167 15.71 4.59 -5.31
C ALA A 167 15.22 5.33 -6.56
N TYR A 168 16.00 6.28 -7.09
CA TYR A 168 15.67 6.98 -8.32
C TYR A 168 15.61 6.04 -9.53
N GLU A 169 16.57 5.13 -9.68
CA GLU A 169 16.59 4.13 -10.76
C GLU A 169 15.30 3.27 -10.76
N LEU A 170 14.87 2.81 -9.59
CA LEU A 170 13.64 2.04 -9.46
C LEU A 170 12.42 2.88 -9.85
N ILE A 171 12.32 4.12 -9.38
CA ILE A 171 11.21 5.03 -9.69
C ILE A 171 11.14 5.31 -11.20
N ASP A 172 12.28 5.61 -11.82
CA ASP A 172 12.36 5.86 -13.26
C ASP A 172 11.93 4.62 -14.06
N LYS A 173 12.40 3.44 -13.67
CA LYS A 173 12.02 2.17 -14.28
C LYS A 173 10.52 1.91 -14.18
N LEU A 174 9.95 2.13 -13.00
CA LEU A 174 8.51 1.97 -12.76
C LEU A 174 7.69 2.92 -13.64
N ARG A 175 8.03 4.20 -13.68
CA ARG A 175 7.31 5.21 -14.47
C ARG A 175 7.46 5.02 -15.98
N GLN A 176 8.62 4.52 -16.44
CA GLN A 176 8.82 4.17 -17.86
C GLN A 176 7.95 2.97 -18.27
N ALA A 177 7.87 1.94 -17.43
CA ALA A 177 7.08 0.75 -17.72
C ALA A 177 5.57 0.95 -17.54
N ILE A 178 5.17 1.83 -16.61
CA ILE A 178 3.78 2.09 -16.24
C ILE A 178 3.58 3.61 -16.14
N PRO A 179 3.34 4.31 -17.26
CA PRO A 179 3.31 5.79 -17.29
C PRO A 179 2.23 6.43 -16.41
N ASP A 180 1.13 5.72 -16.16
CA ASP A 180 0.01 6.15 -15.31
C ASP A 180 0.07 5.59 -13.88
N LEU A 181 1.25 5.15 -13.42
CA LEU A 181 1.42 4.58 -12.09
C LEU A 181 1.24 5.63 -11.00
N ALA A 182 0.32 5.41 -10.08
CA ALA A 182 0.26 6.11 -8.80
C ALA A 182 1.26 5.47 -7.84
N LEU A 183 2.34 6.17 -7.55
CA LEU A 183 3.32 5.78 -6.52
C LEU A 183 2.88 6.33 -5.16
N ARG A 184 2.71 5.41 -4.21
CA ARG A 184 2.55 5.74 -2.80
C ARG A 184 3.84 5.47 -2.07
N THR A 185 4.21 6.39 -1.18
CA THR A 185 5.37 6.19 -0.30
C THR A 185 5.05 6.56 1.15
N THR A 186 5.90 6.08 2.04
CA THR A 186 5.96 6.49 3.43
C THR A 186 7.36 6.98 3.73
N LEU A 187 7.46 8.13 4.40
CA LEU A 187 8.70 8.74 4.85
C LEU A 187 8.75 8.77 6.38
N LEU A 188 9.96 8.72 6.93
CA LEU A 188 10.24 8.78 8.35
C LEU A 188 11.22 9.93 8.58
N VAL A 189 10.85 10.91 9.37
CA VAL A 189 11.67 12.08 9.68
C VAL A 189 12.06 12.12 11.16
N GLY A 190 13.18 12.79 11.47
CA GLY A 190 13.66 12.89 12.84
C GLY A 190 14.23 11.58 13.38
N TYR A 191 14.70 10.70 12.50
CA TYR A 191 15.44 9.52 12.92
C TYR A 191 16.78 9.93 13.58
N PRO A 192 17.29 9.19 14.58
CA PRO A 192 18.54 9.53 15.28
C PRO A 192 19.68 9.91 14.34
N GLY A 193 20.29 11.07 14.60
CA GLY A 193 21.36 11.63 13.79
C GLY A 193 20.95 12.32 12.49
N GLU A 194 19.65 12.45 12.19
CA GLU A 194 19.17 13.17 11.00
C GLU A 194 19.50 14.65 11.08
N THR A 195 20.36 15.12 10.17
CA THR A 195 20.74 16.52 10.05
C THR A 195 19.74 17.34 9.24
N GLU A 196 19.86 18.68 9.28
CA GLU A 196 19.06 19.53 8.40
C GLU A 196 19.41 19.31 6.92
N ALA A 197 20.65 18.98 6.59
CA ALA A 197 21.07 18.67 5.23
C ALA A 197 20.39 17.39 4.71
N ASP A 198 20.29 16.34 5.53
CA ASP A 198 19.57 15.10 5.20
C ASP A 198 18.10 15.38 4.95
N PHE A 199 17.50 16.24 5.79
CA PHE A 199 16.09 16.59 5.65
C PHE A 199 15.82 17.45 4.40
N GLU A 200 16.67 18.41 4.07
CA GLU A 200 16.55 19.18 2.82
C GLU A 200 16.70 18.28 1.58
N GLU A 201 17.56 17.28 1.64
CA GLU A 201 17.68 16.26 0.59
C GLU A 201 16.38 15.45 0.44
N LEU A 202 15.73 15.13 1.55
CA LEU A 202 14.43 14.46 1.55
C LEU A 202 13.33 15.33 0.93
N LEU A 203 13.29 16.63 1.24
CA LEU A 203 12.34 17.56 0.61
C LEU A 203 12.57 17.67 -0.90
N GLU A 204 13.83 17.72 -1.34
CA GLU A 204 14.16 17.74 -2.76
C GLU A 204 13.76 16.46 -3.47
N PHE A 205 13.88 15.31 -2.80
CA PHE A 205 13.35 14.03 -3.31
C PHE A 205 11.84 14.09 -3.52
N VAL A 206 11.08 14.61 -2.57
CA VAL A 206 9.62 14.79 -2.71
C VAL A 206 9.28 15.74 -3.86
N ARG A 207 10.00 16.87 -3.99
CA ARG A 207 9.83 17.84 -5.09
C ARG A 207 10.07 17.22 -6.46
N THR A 208 11.14 16.42 -6.57
CA THR A 208 11.58 15.83 -7.83
C THR A 208 10.68 14.69 -8.25
N VAL A 209 10.38 13.77 -7.33
CA VAL A 209 9.60 12.56 -7.64
C VAL A 209 8.12 12.86 -7.78
N ARG A 210 7.57 13.81 -6.98
CA ARG A 210 6.15 14.20 -7.02
C ARG A 210 5.22 13.01 -6.83
N PHE A 211 5.37 12.33 -5.71
CA PHE A 211 4.55 11.16 -5.37
C PHE A 211 3.06 11.49 -5.46
N GLU A 212 2.29 10.57 -6.03
CA GLU A 212 0.82 10.70 -6.10
C GLU A 212 0.20 10.58 -4.71
N ARG A 213 0.80 9.75 -3.85
CA ARG A 213 0.39 9.54 -2.45
C ARG A 213 1.61 9.48 -1.55
N LEU A 214 1.58 10.22 -0.45
CA LEU A 214 2.67 10.24 0.51
C LEU A 214 2.11 10.36 1.93
N GLY A 215 2.65 9.53 2.81
CA GLY A 215 2.53 9.69 4.25
C GLY A 215 3.90 9.94 4.88
N VAL A 216 3.98 10.80 5.87
CA VAL A 216 5.20 11.05 6.64
C VAL A 216 4.91 10.90 8.13
N PHE A 217 5.84 10.28 8.85
CA PHE A 217 5.73 10.06 10.29
C PHE A 217 6.99 10.57 10.99
N PRO A 218 6.85 11.14 12.19
CA PRO A 218 8.00 11.41 13.02
C PRO A 218 8.55 10.08 13.55
N TYR A 219 9.86 9.99 13.74
CA TYR A 219 10.46 8.84 14.40
C TYR A 219 9.90 8.72 15.82
N SER A 220 9.50 7.52 16.18
CA SER A 220 9.13 7.10 17.53
C SER A 220 9.99 5.90 17.91
N GLU A 221 10.55 5.93 19.09
CA GLU A 221 11.37 4.83 19.59
C GLU A 221 10.48 3.62 19.92
N GLU A 222 10.79 2.49 19.28
CA GLU A 222 10.12 1.21 19.52
C GLU A 222 11.01 0.28 20.33
N GLU A 223 10.51 -0.19 21.47
CA GLU A 223 11.24 -1.05 22.39
C GLU A 223 11.81 -2.28 21.70
N GLY A 224 13.05 -2.59 22.02
CA GLY A 224 13.73 -3.78 21.52
C GLY A 224 14.30 -3.68 20.11
N THR A 225 14.05 -2.60 19.39
CA THR A 225 14.64 -2.35 18.05
C THR A 225 16.14 -2.06 18.15
N TYR A 226 16.83 -2.11 16.99
CA TYR A 226 18.23 -1.74 16.94
C TYR A 226 18.42 -0.28 17.33
N SER A 227 17.58 0.62 16.82
CA SER A 227 17.69 2.05 17.08
C SER A 227 17.53 2.36 18.57
N ALA A 228 16.50 1.84 19.23
CA ALA A 228 16.25 2.04 20.65
C ALA A 228 17.39 1.54 21.56
N ARG A 229 18.16 0.55 21.10
CA ARG A 229 19.26 -0.01 21.88
C ARG A 229 20.62 0.66 21.65
N ASN A 230 20.81 1.27 20.48
CA ASN A 230 22.14 1.66 20.02
C ASN A 230 22.28 3.13 19.65
N LEU A 231 21.17 3.82 19.42
CA LEU A 231 21.18 5.22 18.96
C LEU A 231 20.42 6.10 19.97
N PRO A 232 20.98 7.26 20.38
CA PRO A 232 20.21 8.23 21.15
C PRO A 232 19.14 8.85 20.25
N ASP A 233 17.92 9.06 20.76
CA ASP A 233 16.92 9.89 20.09
C ASP A 233 17.28 11.38 20.32
N ASP A 234 18.16 11.88 19.47
CA ASP A 234 18.82 13.19 19.60
C ASP A 234 18.15 14.31 18.80
N VAL A 235 17.10 13.98 18.02
CA VAL A 235 16.33 14.98 17.29
C VAL A 235 15.15 15.44 18.17
N PRO A 236 15.09 16.73 18.56
CA PRO A 236 13.99 17.25 19.38
C PRO A 236 12.61 17.05 18.75
N GLU A 237 11.61 16.80 19.58
CA GLU A 237 10.24 16.52 19.09
C GLU A 237 9.66 17.67 18.25
N GLU A 238 9.97 18.94 18.62
CA GLU A 238 9.53 20.11 17.85
C GLU A 238 10.14 20.12 16.44
N VAL A 239 11.38 19.62 16.30
CA VAL A 239 12.06 19.50 14.99
C VAL A 239 11.40 18.39 14.17
N LYS A 240 11.13 17.23 14.77
CA LYS A 240 10.40 16.13 14.10
C LYS A 240 9.05 16.60 13.58
N GLN A 241 8.29 17.29 14.43
CA GLN A 241 6.96 17.79 14.05
C GLN A 241 7.05 18.85 12.95
N SER A 242 7.99 19.79 13.04
CA SER A 242 8.22 20.80 12.00
C SER A 242 8.59 20.16 10.66
N ARG A 243 9.40 19.09 10.67
CA ARG A 243 9.75 18.32 9.46
C ARG A 243 8.53 17.64 8.84
N VAL A 244 7.66 17.04 9.66
CA VAL A 244 6.40 16.46 9.20
C VAL A 244 5.55 17.55 8.51
N GLU A 245 5.36 18.70 9.14
CA GLU A 245 4.57 19.80 8.60
C GLU A 245 5.13 20.30 7.26
N ARG A 246 6.45 20.45 7.13
CA ARG A 246 7.10 20.90 5.89
C ARG A 246 6.92 19.89 4.75
N VAL A 247 7.07 18.60 5.01
CA VAL A 247 6.84 17.55 4.01
C VAL A 247 5.37 17.55 3.59
N MET A 248 4.44 17.62 4.55
CA MET A 248 3.01 17.60 4.25
C MET A 248 2.55 18.84 3.50
N ALA A 249 3.07 20.02 3.83
CA ALA A 249 2.78 21.25 3.08
C ALA A 249 3.20 21.12 1.60
N LEU A 250 4.41 20.61 1.34
CA LEU A 250 4.89 20.35 -0.01
C LEU A 250 4.04 19.28 -0.72
N GLN A 251 3.68 18.20 -0.03
CA GLN A 251 2.85 17.14 -0.60
C GLN A 251 1.44 17.62 -0.92
N ASN A 252 0.87 18.53 -0.13
CA ASN A 252 -0.45 19.12 -0.43
C ASN A 252 -0.44 19.87 -1.76
N GLU A 253 0.59 20.69 -2.01
CA GLU A 253 0.75 21.39 -3.29
C GLU A 253 0.85 20.39 -4.45
N ILE A 254 1.69 19.35 -4.31
CA ILE A 254 1.86 18.31 -5.32
C ILE A 254 0.55 17.55 -5.56
N SER A 255 -0.16 17.18 -4.49
CA SER A 255 -1.43 16.46 -4.57
C SER A 255 -2.49 17.27 -5.31
N LEU A 256 -2.63 18.56 -4.98
CA LEU A 256 -3.57 19.46 -5.66
C LEU A 256 -3.26 19.59 -7.15
N GLU A 257 -1.98 19.74 -7.53
CA GLU A 257 -1.59 19.82 -8.94
C GLU A 257 -1.88 18.51 -9.69
N ASN A 258 -1.51 17.36 -9.09
CA ASN A 258 -1.81 16.04 -9.65
C ASN A 258 -3.33 15.83 -9.82
N ASN A 259 -4.12 16.25 -8.83
CA ASN A 259 -5.57 16.13 -8.88
C ASN A 259 -6.20 17.05 -9.94
N ARG A 260 -5.71 18.29 -10.07
CA ARG A 260 -6.17 19.21 -11.11
C ARG A 260 -5.90 18.69 -12.52
N ALA A 261 -4.78 17.99 -12.72
CA ALA A 261 -4.46 17.36 -14.00
C ALA A 261 -5.43 16.23 -14.39
N ARG A 262 -6.21 15.71 -13.43
CA ARG A 262 -7.24 14.68 -13.67
C ARG A 262 -8.58 15.27 -14.12
N ILE A 263 -8.81 16.58 -13.98
CA ILE A 263 -10.08 17.22 -14.39
C ILE A 263 -10.30 17.01 -15.90
N GLY A 264 -11.52 16.57 -16.25
CA GLY A 264 -11.91 16.20 -17.61
C GLY A 264 -11.60 14.75 -18.00
N GLN A 265 -10.79 14.04 -17.23
CA GLN A 265 -10.49 12.62 -17.50
C GLN A 265 -11.69 11.75 -17.15
N LEU A 266 -11.84 10.65 -17.90
CA LEU A 266 -12.86 9.63 -17.66
C LEU A 266 -12.21 8.47 -16.91
N GLU A 267 -12.69 8.21 -15.69
CA GLU A 267 -12.12 7.20 -14.83
C GLU A 267 -13.10 6.10 -14.50
N ARG A 268 -12.59 4.89 -14.36
CA ARG A 268 -13.34 3.76 -13.84
C ARG A 268 -13.33 3.80 -12.34
N VAL A 269 -14.49 3.96 -11.71
CA VAL A 269 -14.67 4.15 -10.27
C VAL A 269 -15.50 3.01 -9.68
N ILE A 270 -15.03 2.42 -8.58
CA ILE A 270 -15.84 1.51 -7.74
C ILE A 270 -16.54 2.31 -6.65
N ILE A 271 -17.82 2.04 -6.43
CA ILE A 271 -18.57 2.71 -5.37
C ILE A 271 -18.37 2.00 -4.03
N ASP A 272 -17.84 2.70 -3.05
CA ASP A 272 -17.59 2.17 -1.70
C ASP A 272 -18.73 2.45 -0.73
N SER A 273 -19.33 3.64 -0.79
CA SER A 273 -20.38 4.04 0.14
C SER A 273 -21.29 5.14 -0.43
N ARG A 274 -22.25 5.55 0.39
CA ARG A 274 -23.02 6.78 0.21
C ARG A 274 -22.93 7.61 1.49
N GLN A 275 -22.60 8.87 1.35
CA GLN A 275 -22.51 9.84 2.44
C GLN A 275 -23.36 11.07 2.07
N GLY A 276 -24.50 11.24 2.73
CA GLY A 276 -25.43 12.33 2.45
C GLY A 276 -25.88 12.33 0.99
N ASP A 277 -25.60 13.42 0.29
CA ASP A 277 -25.99 13.64 -1.11
C ASP A 277 -24.94 13.15 -2.12
N PHE A 278 -23.87 12.48 -1.66
CA PHE A 278 -22.81 11.95 -2.51
C PHE A 278 -22.69 10.43 -2.40
N TYR A 279 -22.38 9.81 -3.51
CA TYR A 279 -21.73 8.49 -3.54
C TYR A 279 -20.24 8.70 -3.44
N VAL A 280 -19.58 7.89 -2.63
CA VAL A 280 -18.14 7.87 -2.44
C VAL A 280 -17.58 6.67 -3.18
N GLY A 281 -16.62 6.91 -4.03
CA GLY A 281 -15.95 5.86 -4.80
C GLY A 281 -14.46 6.10 -4.91
N ARG A 282 -13.76 5.13 -5.49
CA ARG A 282 -12.31 5.17 -5.72
C ARG A 282 -11.96 4.76 -7.14
N SER A 283 -10.87 5.32 -7.63
CA SER A 283 -10.25 4.87 -8.87
C SER A 283 -9.23 3.75 -8.63
N GLN A 284 -8.62 3.26 -9.70
CA GLN A 284 -7.49 2.33 -9.59
C GLN A 284 -6.26 2.93 -8.90
N TYR A 285 -6.17 4.23 -8.78
CA TYR A 285 -5.05 4.98 -8.22
C TYR A 285 -5.16 5.23 -6.71
N ASP A 286 -6.23 4.73 -6.08
CA ASP A 286 -6.56 5.05 -4.70
C ASP A 286 -6.92 3.79 -3.91
N SER A 287 -6.25 3.58 -2.76
CA SER A 287 -6.53 2.49 -1.84
C SER A 287 -7.64 2.87 -0.85
N PRO A 288 -8.52 1.92 -0.46
CA PRO A 288 -9.56 2.22 0.51
C PRO A 288 -8.98 2.68 1.85
N GLU A 289 -9.66 3.64 2.49
CA GLU A 289 -9.41 4.11 3.86
C GLU A 289 -8.12 4.93 4.07
N VAL A 290 -7.23 5.00 3.08
CA VAL A 290 -5.92 5.66 3.23
C VAL A 290 -5.59 6.69 2.15
N ASP A 291 -6.28 6.65 1.02
CA ASP A 291 -6.05 7.56 -0.10
C ASP A 291 -7.31 8.38 -0.43
N GLN A 292 -7.30 9.05 -1.57
CA GLN A 292 -8.35 9.98 -2.00
C GLN A 292 -9.67 9.28 -2.34
N GLU A 293 -10.74 10.03 -2.19
CA GLU A 293 -12.09 9.64 -2.59
C GLU A 293 -12.55 10.42 -3.83
N ILE A 294 -13.49 9.84 -4.57
CA ILE A 294 -14.20 10.51 -5.66
C ILE A 294 -15.64 10.67 -5.24
N LEU A 295 -16.06 11.94 -5.07
CA LEU A 295 -17.39 12.31 -4.64
C LEU A 295 -18.29 12.52 -5.85
N ILE A 296 -19.36 11.71 -5.97
CA ILE A 296 -20.28 11.71 -7.11
C ILE A 296 -21.67 12.14 -6.61
N PRO A 297 -22.24 13.26 -7.06
CA PRO A 297 -23.56 13.71 -6.65
C PRO A 297 -24.63 12.64 -6.92
N ALA A 298 -25.44 12.32 -5.90
CA ALA A 298 -26.49 11.31 -6.03
C ALA A 298 -27.58 11.74 -7.03
N ALA A 299 -27.98 13.02 -7.00
CA ALA A 299 -28.91 13.64 -7.97
C ALA A 299 -30.12 12.75 -8.33
N GLY A 300 -30.70 12.07 -7.35
CA GLY A 300 -31.82 11.14 -7.54
C GLY A 300 -31.49 9.79 -8.19
N ARG A 301 -30.23 9.54 -8.54
CA ARG A 301 -29.75 8.27 -9.12
C ARG A 301 -29.43 7.25 -8.02
N ARG A 302 -29.56 5.96 -8.35
CA ARG A 302 -29.18 4.86 -7.47
C ARG A 302 -27.96 4.15 -8.01
N LEU A 303 -26.79 4.35 -7.36
CA LEU A 303 -25.59 3.57 -7.62
C LEU A 303 -25.50 2.38 -6.65
N ILE A 304 -24.93 1.29 -7.14
CA ILE A 304 -24.82 0.05 -6.37
C ILE A 304 -23.40 -0.04 -5.81
N ARG A 305 -23.29 -0.21 -4.49
CA ARG A 305 -22.03 -0.43 -3.80
C ARG A 305 -21.29 -1.64 -4.38
N GLY A 306 -20.00 -1.51 -4.61
CA GLY A 306 -19.15 -2.54 -5.21
C GLY A 306 -19.30 -2.67 -6.74
N CYS A 307 -20.14 -1.85 -7.37
CA CYS A 307 -20.22 -1.77 -8.82
C CYS A 307 -19.30 -0.67 -9.36
N PHE A 308 -18.83 -0.90 -10.59
CA PHE A 308 -17.98 0.02 -11.32
C PHE A 308 -18.78 0.92 -12.25
N TYR A 309 -18.42 2.18 -12.28
CA TYR A 309 -19.01 3.19 -13.15
C TYR A 309 -17.93 3.99 -13.86
N GLN A 310 -18.24 4.54 -15.02
CA GLN A 310 -17.43 5.53 -15.69
C GLN A 310 -17.81 6.91 -15.16
N VAL A 311 -16.82 7.62 -14.64
CA VAL A 311 -16.98 8.90 -13.96
C VAL A 311 -16.04 9.91 -14.61
N ARG A 312 -16.57 11.05 -15.05
CA ARG A 312 -15.78 12.18 -15.53
C ARG A 312 -15.44 13.07 -14.34
N ILE A 313 -14.17 13.28 -14.12
CA ILE A 313 -13.70 14.16 -13.05
C ILE A 313 -14.02 15.61 -13.44
N THR A 314 -14.69 16.34 -12.55
CA THR A 314 -15.20 17.70 -12.80
C THR A 314 -14.52 18.75 -11.95
N ALA A 315 -14.07 18.39 -10.76
CA ALA A 315 -13.34 19.29 -9.85
C ALA A 315 -12.35 18.50 -8.97
N ALA A 316 -11.44 19.22 -8.36
CA ALA A 316 -10.38 18.65 -7.53
C ALA A 316 -10.07 19.54 -6.34
N GLU A 317 -9.89 18.93 -5.18
CA GLU A 317 -9.33 19.49 -3.97
C GLU A 317 -7.98 18.80 -3.63
N ASP A 318 -7.38 19.18 -2.51
CA ASP A 318 -6.05 18.66 -2.13
C ASP A 318 -6.05 17.13 -1.99
N TYR A 319 -7.14 16.57 -1.46
CA TYR A 319 -7.25 15.13 -1.19
C TYR A 319 -8.48 14.46 -1.82
N ASP A 320 -9.43 15.23 -2.36
CA ASP A 320 -10.64 14.66 -2.94
C ASP A 320 -10.88 15.12 -4.37
N LEU A 321 -11.60 14.32 -5.11
CA LEU A 321 -12.06 14.60 -6.45
C LEU A 321 -13.57 14.62 -6.49
N TYR A 322 -14.12 15.45 -7.36
CA TYR A 322 -15.54 15.44 -7.70
C TYR A 322 -15.72 14.90 -9.11
N GLY A 323 -16.77 14.16 -9.32
CA GLY A 323 -17.03 13.61 -10.64
C GLY A 323 -18.51 13.40 -10.92
N GLU A 324 -18.82 13.28 -12.19
CA GLU A 324 -20.15 12.98 -12.68
C GLU A 324 -20.16 11.70 -13.51
N LEU A 325 -21.27 10.96 -13.43
CA LEU A 325 -21.43 9.75 -14.24
C LEU A 325 -21.44 10.12 -15.70
N GLU A 326 -20.60 9.41 -16.48
CA GLU A 326 -20.71 9.48 -17.94
C GLU A 326 -22.07 8.95 -18.39
N THR A 327 -22.86 9.81 -19.00
CA THR A 327 -24.11 9.41 -19.64
C THR A 327 -23.82 8.80 -21.01
N LYS A 328 -24.27 7.57 -21.22
CA LYS A 328 -24.22 6.92 -22.54
C LYS A 328 -25.11 7.63 -23.54
#